data_8cbc6749953190fc6a6dc1fa8b9c9bac
#
_entry.id   8cbc6749953190fc6a6dc1fa8b9c9bac
#
_cell.length_a   1.000
_cell.length_b   1.000
_cell.length_c   1.000
_cell.angle_alpha   90.00
_cell.angle_beta   90.00
_cell.angle_gamma   90.00
#
_symmetry.space_group_name_H-M   'P 1'
#
loop_
_entity.id
_entity.type
_entity.pdbx_description
1 polymer ?
#
loop_
_entity_poly.entity_id
_entity_poly.type
_entity_poly.pdbx_seq_one_letter_code
_entity_poly.pdbx_strand_id
1 'polypeptide(L)'
;MKSSNLFLLALSLGAASTLRAQDGHLSQYEAAPVMLNPALTGMYENAEFRMACNVRSQWNSLASNFLTTAFGYDLSFQRRFGAGMYLNNYNMAGIMNNFQFGLAGAYHVSDPKAHHTLSAGVHLGLVYKKVNDQNLLWDSQYSEGYFNSDLPSGENMQRGARLMPDVSVGLAYRSTNPRKSINPFVNGALFHVTMPDESIYRTAKSKMPIRYSANGGVRVKLNEGLILIPQALYMRQGNDQQIHAGMMGEFAIGGSVYSAICGASYRVRDAIVAHVGLKHKNSGYRFSYDINTSPLRSYSRSNGAFEFSIIYYGTHAGRERRLTSSAF
;
A
#
# COMPACT_ATOMS: atom_id res chain seq x y z
N MET A 1 27.73 16.73 -42.06
CA MET A 1 26.97 15.67 -41.35
C MET A 1 27.66 15.16 -40.07
N LYS A 2 28.32 16.04 -39.26
CA LYS A 2 28.99 15.59 -38.00
C LYS A 2 28.53 16.34 -36.74
N SER A 3 27.73 17.38 -36.86
CA SER A 3 27.25 18.16 -35.69
C SER A 3 25.92 17.67 -35.10
N SER A 4 25.07 17.03 -35.91
CA SER A 4 23.76 16.52 -35.44
C SER A 4 23.88 15.30 -34.53
N ASN A 5 24.90 14.46 -34.68
CA ASN A 5 25.09 13.27 -33.87
C ASN A 5 25.66 13.60 -32.48
N LEU A 6 26.42 14.70 -32.35
CA LEU A 6 26.91 15.17 -31.08
C LEU A 6 25.77 15.76 -30.20
N PHE A 7 24.77 16.37 -30.84
CA PHE A 7 23.61 16.94 -30.12
C PHE A 7 22.66 15.86 -29.63
N LEU A 8 22.49 14.78 -30.40
CA LEU A 8 21.72 13.60 -29.99
C LEU A 8 22.41 12.82 -28.84
N LEU A 9 23.75 12.73 -28.88
CA LEU A 9 24.53 12.08 -27.82
C LEU A 9 24.53 12.92 -26.53
N ALA A 10 24.55 14.25 -26.60
CA ALA A 10 24.43 15.13 -25.46
C ALA A 10 23.02 15.13 -24.86
N LEU A 11 21.98 14.93 -25.67
CA LEU A 11 20.59 14.81 -25.20
C LEU A 11 20.34 13.47 -24.48
N SER A 12 21.03 12.39 -24.90
CA SER A 12 20.90 11.07 -24.24
C SER A 12 21.66 10.98 -22.91
N LEU A 13 22.72 11.75 -22.73
CA LEU A 13 23.47 11.83 -21.47
C LEU A 13 22.78 12.69 -20.40
N GLY A 14 21.87 13.60 -20.80
CA GLY A 14 21.08 14.43 -19.88
C GLY A 14 19.87 13.72 -19.26
N ALA A 15 19.50 12.54 -19.73
CA ALA A 15 18.33 11.77 -19.28
C ALA A 15 18.65 10.67 -18.28
N ALA A 16 19.84 10.64 -17.68
CA ALA A 16 20.12 9.81 -16.51
C ALA A 16 19.39 10.37 -15.27
N SER A 17 18.05 10.47 -15.35
CA SER A 17 17.22 10.60 -14.16
C SER A 17 17.54 9.40 -13.27
N THR A 18 17.98 9.64 -12.05
CA THR A 18 18.19 8.63 -11.02
C THR A 18 16.86 7.88 -10.85
N LEU A 19 16.72 6.73 -11.51
CA LEU A 19 15.59 5.83 -11.32
C LEU A 19 15.62 5.37 -9.88
N ARG A 20 14.71 5.89 -9.07
CA ARG A 20 14.50 5.43 -7.69
C ARG A 20 13.27 4.53 -7.70
N ALA A 21 13.41 3.33 -7.19
CA ALA A 21 12.29 2.41 -7.05
C ALA A 21 11.35 2.93 -5.95
N GLN A 22 10.05 3.02 -6.26
CA GLN A 22 9.01 3.22 -5.27
C GLN A 22 8.65 1.91 -4.58
N ASP A 23 8.14 2.01 -3.36
CA ASP A 23 7.47 0.89 -2.72
C ASP A 23 6.19 0.53 -3.48
N GLY A 24 5.84 -0.74 -3.46
CA GLY A 24 4.57 -1.21 -3.99
C GLY A 24 3.40 -0.57 -3.22
N HIS A 25 2.32 -0.29 -3.93
CA HIS A 25 1.11 0.30 -3.36
C HIS A 25 -0.11 -0.56 -3.64
N LEU A 26 -1.11 -0.44 -2.78
CA LEU A 26 -2.42 -1.09 -2.89
C LEU A 26 -3.45 -0.08 -3.40
N SER A 27 -4.38 -0.54 -4.25
CA SER A 27 -5.56 0.26 -4.64
C SER A 27 -6.57 0.32 -3.49
N GLN A 28 -6.64 -0.75 -2.69
CA GLN A 28 -7.45 -0.83 -1.47
C GLN A 28 -6.61 -0.50 -0.22
N TYR A 29 -5.89 0.64 -0.24
CA TYR A 29 -4.95 1.02 0.82
C TYR A 29 -5.57 1.02 2.21
N GLU A 30 -6.85 1.36 2.33
CA GLU A 30 -7.57 1.36 3.60
C GLU A 30 -7.88 -0.06 4.12
N ALA A 31 -7.76 -1.09 3.28
CA ALA A 31 -7.89 -2.48 3.68
C ALA A 31 -6.63 -3.06 4.35
N ALA A 32 -5.53 -2.29 4.37
CA ALA A 32 -4.28 -2.65 5.03
C ALA A 32 -3.87 -1.59 6.08
N PRO A 33 -4.66 -1.37 7.15
CA PRO A 33 -4.52 -0.21 8.03
C PRO A 33 -3.16 -0.14 8.73
N VAL A 34 -2.63 -1.26 9.24
CA VAL A 34 -1.32 -1.29 9.91
C VAL A 34 -0.21 -0.82 8.96
N MET A 35 -0.30 -1.21 7.67
CA MET A 35 0.69 -0.81 6.66
C MET A 35 0.50 0.63 6.18
N LEU A 36 -0.75 1.11 6.16
CA LEU A 36 -1.08 2.46 5.74
C LEU A 36 -0.49 3.51 6.68
N ASN A 37 -0.56 3.24 8.01
CA ASN A 37 -0.06 4.15 9.02
C ASN A 37 0.15 3.42 10.35
N PRO A 38 1.33 3.52 11.00
CA PRO A 38 1.58 2.95 12.33
C PRO A 38 0.54 3.33 13.39
N ALA A 39 0.04 4.57 13.35
CA ALA A 39 -0.93 5.07 14.30
C ALA A 39 -2.32 4.43 14.20
N LEU A 40 -2.60 3.68 13.11
CA LEU A 40 -3.86 2.93 12.95
C LEU A 40 -3.85 1.56 13.62
N THR A 41 -2.70 1.14 14.18
CA THR A 41 -2.55 -0.14 14.89
C THR A 41 -3.42 -0.15 16.15
N GLY A 42 -4.36 -1.10 16.26
CA GLY A 42 -5.31 -1.17 17.35
C GLY A 42 -6.40 -0.08 17.36
N MET A 43 -6.46 0.77 16.32
CA MET A 43 -7.42 1.88 16.22
C MET A 43 -8.72 1.43 15.55
N TYR A 44 -9.50 0.61 16.23
CA TYR A 44 -10.83 0.15 15.82
C TYR A 44 -11.76 0.05 17.03
N GLU A 45 -13.05 -0.16 16.77
CA GLU A 45 -14.08 -0.24 17.82
C GLU A 45 -14.66 -1.66 17.89
N ASN A 46 -15.13 -2.02 19.11
CA ASN A 46 -15.89 -3.23 19.37
C ASN A 46 -15.21 -4.57 18.98
N ALA A 47 -13.91 -4.57 18.80
CA ALA A 47 -13.08 -5.75 18.55
C ALA A 47 -11.86 -5.74 19.48
N GLU A 48 -11.20 -6.87 19.62
CA GLU A 48 -9.98 -7.03 20.41
C GLU A 48 -8.76 -7.24 19.51
N PHE A 49 -9.01 -7.76 18.30
CA PHE A 49 -7.98 -7.89 17.29
C PHE A 49 -8.53 -7.68 15.87
N ARG A 50 -7.64 -7.34 14.94
CA ARG A 50 -7.93 -7.24 13.53
C ARG A 50 -6.89 -8.03 12.74
N MET A 51 -7.35 -8.72 11.70
CA MET A 51 -6.52 -9.33 10.66
C MET A 51 -6.87 -8.73 9.32
N ALA A 52 -5.87 -8.41 8.52
CA ALA A 52 -6.04 -7.89 7.18
C ALA A 52 -5.11 -8.63 6.22
N CYS A 53 -5.63 -9.05 5.07
CA CYS A 53 -4.86 -9.69 4.02
C CYS A 53 -5.23 -9.06 2.68
N ASN A 54 -4.23 -8.69 1.90
CA ASN A 54 -4.39 -8.13 0.56
C ASN A 54 -3.49 -8.89 -0.42
N VAL A 55 -4.03 -9.17 -1.60
CA VAL A 55 -3.28 -9.73 -2.73
C VAL A 55 -3.59 -8.89 -3.95
N ARG A 56 -2.56 -8.33 -4.58
CA ARG A 56 -2.66 -7.52 -5.79
C ARG A 56 -1.78 -8.09 -6.88
N SER A 57 -2.35 -8.30 -8.04
CA SER A 57 -1.66 -8.76 -9.24
C SER A 57 -1.81 -7.70 -10.33
N GLN A 58 -0.68 -7.22 -10.86
CA GLN A 58 -0.63 -6.11 -11.80
C GLN A 58 0.14 -6.48 -13.06
N TRP A 59 -0.30 -5.96 -14.22
CA TRP A 59 0.36 -6.07 -15.53
C TRP A 59 0.53 -7.49 -16.08
N ASN A 60 -0.38 -8.40 -15.76
CA ASN A 60 -0.40 -9.79 -16.24
C ASN A 60 -0.40 -9.91 -17.78
N SER A 61 -0.77 -8.84 -18.49
CA SER A 61 -0.81 -8.81 -19.95
C SER A 61 0.48 -8.32 -20.62
N LEU A 62 1.43 -7.76 -19.86
CA LEU A 62 2.64 -7.14 -20.42
C LEU A 62 3.88 -8.02 -20.28
N ALA A 63 4.04 -8.70 -19.14
CA ALA A 63 5.21 -9.51 -18.78
C ALA A 63 4.85 -10.48 -17.65
N SER A 64 5.87 -11.03 -16.98
CA SER A 64 5.66 -11.68 -15.67
C SER A 64 4.99 -10.69 -14.70
N ASN A 65 3.98 -11.16 -13.98
CA ASN A 65 3.15 -10.29 -13.14
C ASN A 65 3.92 -9.66 -11.97
N PHE A 66 3.49 -8.46 -11.61
CA PHE A 66 3.89 -7.81 -10.36
C PHE A 66 2.91 -8.26 -9.29
N LEU A 67 3.38 -9.05 -8.34
CA LEU A 67 2.57 -9.58 -7.27
C LEU A 67 2.89 -8.88 -5.95
N THR A 68 1.89 -8.23 -5.36
CA THR A 68 1.97 -7.64 -4.03
C THR A 68 1.11 -8.46 -3.09
N THR A 69 1.68 -8.92 -1.99
CA THR A 69 0.94 -9.56 -0.90
C THR A 69 1.20 -8.79 0.38
N ALA A 70 0.14 -8.63 1.17
CA ALA A 70 0.19 -7.89 2.41
C ALA A 70 -0.63 -8.59 3.48
N PHE A 71 -0.07 -8.71 4.67
CA PHE A 71 -0.73 -9.25 5.84
C PHE A 71 -0.48 -8.34 7.04
N GLY A 72 -1.52 -8.03 7.79
CA GLY A 72 -1.45 -7.28 9.02
C GLY A 72 -2.25 -7.99 10.12
N TYR A 73 -1.71 -7.99 11.32
CA TYR A 73 -2.39 -8.42 12.53
C TYR A 73 -2.16 -7.41 13.63
N ASP A 74 -3.22 -6.96 14.28
CA ASP A 74 -3.10 -6.00 15.36
C ASP A 74 -4.13 -6.21 16.47
N LEU A 75 -3.72 -5.84 17.68
CA LEU A 75 -4.45 -5.96 18.94
C LEU A 75 -4.71 -4.59 19.53
N SER A 76 -5.85 -4.41 20.19
CA SER A 76 -6.18 -3.22 20.96
C SER A 76 -6.25 -3.55 22.46
N PHE A 77 -5.44 -2.89 23.27
CA PHE A 77 -5.41 -3.05 24.72
C PHE A 77 -6.02 -1.82 25.38
N GLN A 78 -7.05 -2.04 26.17
CA GLN A 78 -7.73 -0.99 26.96
C GLN A 78 -8.13 0.24 26.14
N ARG A 79 -8.27 0.12 24.81
CA ARG A 79 -8.52 1.22 23.87
C ARG A 79 -7.47 2.34 23.89
N ARG A 80 -6.33 2.13 24.57
CA ARG A 80 -5.24 3.11 24.68
C ARG A 80 -3.98 2.65 23.96
N PHE A 81 -3.72 1.35 23.89
CA PHE A 81 -2.52 0.82 23.28
C PHE A 81 -2.88 -0.11 22.13
N GLY A 82 -2.21 0.07 21.02
CA GLY A 82 -2.21 -0.85 19.88
C GLY A 82 -0.87 -1.55 19.79
N ALA A 83 -0.88 -2.85 19.53
CA ALA A 83 0.31 -3.61 19.16
C ALA A 83 -0.02 -4.47 17.96
N GLY A 84 0.92 -4.63 17.03
CA GLY A 84 0.66 -5.39 15.82
C GLY A 84 1.92 -5.80 15.10
N MET A 85 1.72 -6.52 14.00
CA MET A 85 2.77 -6.90 13.07
C MET A 85 2.25 -6.81 11.63
N TYR A 86 3.15 -6.64 10.69
CA TYR A 86 2.85 -6.66 9.27
C TYR A 86 3.91 -7.41 8.49
N LEU A 87 3.47 -7.99 7.38
CA LEU A 87 4.27 -8.67 6.39
C LEU A 87 3.87 -8.17 5.02
N ASN A 88 4.82 -7.69 4.24
CA ASN A 88 4.60 -7.28 2.86
C ASN A 88 5.59 -7.97 1.95
N ASN A 89 5.15 -8.36 0.79
CA ASN A 89 6.02 -8.84 -0.25
C ASN A 89 5.66 -8.18 -1.58
N TYR A 90 6.62 -7.51 -2.18
CA TYR A 90 6.52 -6.90 -3.51
C TYR A 90 7.43 -7.68 -4.46
N ASN A 91 6.84 -8.56 -5.24
CA ASN A 91 7.54 -9.29 -6.29
C ASN A 91 7.37 -8.56 -7.61
N MET A 92 8.46 -8.04 -8.15
CA MET A 92 8.49 -7.31 -9.41
C MET A 92 8.90 -8.25 -10.52
N ALA A 93 7.94 -8.93 -11.14
CA ALA A 93 8.13 -9.80 -12.31
C ALA A 93 9.19 -10.91 -12.11
N GLY A 94 9.46 -11.33 -10.87
CA GLY A 94 10.51 -12.30 -10.56
C GLY A 94 11.94 -11.74 -10.62
N ILE A 95 12.12 -10.47 -11.02
CA ILE A 95 13.42 -9.81 -11.13
C ILE A 95 13.86 -9.26 -9.76
N MET A 96 12.96 -8.60 -9.05
CA MET A 96 13.23 -8.05 -7.74
C MET A 96 12.14 -8.45 -6.75
N ASN A 97 12.55 -8.85 -5.57
CA ASN A 97 11.68 -9.17 -4.46
C ASN A 97 12.02 -8.28 -3.26
N ASN A 98 11.03 -7.54 -2.76
CA ASN A 98 11.14 -6.69 -1.60
C ASN A 98 10.19 -7.22 -0.53
N PHE A 99 10.74 -7.90 0.48
CA PHE A 99 10.01 -8.44 1.62
C PHE A 99 10.20 -7.52 2.82
N GLN A 100 9.10 -7.11 3.44
CA GLN A 100 9.09 -6.25 4.62
C GLN A 100 8.37 -6.96 5.76
N PHE A 101 9.02 -7.02 6.91
CA PHE A 101 8.42 -7.46 8.17
C PHE A 101 8.58 -6.36 9.20
N GLY A 102 7.54 -6.09 9.98
CA GLY A 102 7.62 -5.11 11.04
C GLY A 102 6.66 -5.36 12.19
N LEU A 103 7.09 -4.86 13.34
CA LEU A 103 6.27 -4.73 14.54
C LEU A 103 5.72 -3.30 14.61
N ALA A 104 4.47 -3.17 15.01
CA ALA A 104 3.76 -1.91 15.11
C ALA A 104 3.33 -1.66 16.55
N GLY A 105 3.52 -0.45 17.03
CA GLY A 105 3.01 0.01 18.32
C GLY A 105 2.31 1.35 18.16
N ALA A 106 1.18 1.54 18.86
CA ALA A 106 0.46 2.82 18.86
C ALA A 106 -0.09 3.17 20.25
N TYR A 107 -0.18 4.47 20.51
CA TYR A 107 -0.83 5.02 21.68
C TYR A 107 -2.00 5.90 21.26
N HIS A 108 -3.16 5.64 21.85
CA HIS A 108 -4.41 6.31 21.54
C HIS A 108 -4.85 7.19 22.73
N VAL A 109 -5.07 8.45 22.43
CA VAL A 109 -5.75 9.39 23.32
C VAL A 109 -7.20 9.48 22.88
N SER A 110 -8.08 8.82 23.60
CA SER A 110 -9.52 8.80 23.29
C SER A 110 -10.28 9.54 24.37
N ASP A 111 -11.18 10.42 23.94
CA ASP A 111 -12.22 10.97 24.82
C ASP A 111 -13.52 10.19 24.57
N PRO A 112 -13.93 9.30 25.49
CA PRO A 112 -15.15 8.52 25.32
C PRO A 112 -16.42 9.37 25.23
N LYS A 113 -16.41 10.59 25.79
CA LYS A 113 -17.56 11.51 25.75
C LYS A 113 -17.59 12.29 24.46
N ALA A 114 -16.45 12.69 23.94
CA ALA A 114 -16.33 13.47 22.70
C ALA A 114 -16.32 12.59 21.45
N HIS A 115 -16.17 11.26 21.58
CA HIS A 115 -16.06 10.32 20.46
C HIS A 115 -14.94 10.68 19.46
N HIS A 116 -13.83 11.19 19.98
CA HIS A 116 -12.64 11.52 19.21
C HIS A 116 -11.48 10.67 19.68
N THR A 117 -10.68 10.19 18.73
CA THR A 117 -9.44 9.46 19.00
C THR A 117 -8.30 10.12 18.25
N LEU A 118 -7.27 10.52 18.96
CA LEU A 118 -5.97 10.92 18.42
C LEU A 118 -5.00 9.79 18.71
N SER A 119 -4.16 9.43 17.74
CA SER A 119 -3.22 8.34 17.88
C SER A 119 -1.85 8.73 17.34
N ALA A 120 -0.80 8.23 18.00
CA ALA A 120 0.57 8.24 17.50
C ALA A 120 1.09 6.81 17.47
N GLY A 121 1.87 6.48 16.45
CA GLY A 121 2.38 5.11 16.28
C GLY A 121 3.77 5.05 15.67
N VAL A 122 4.41 3.90 15.85
CA VAL A 122 5.75 3.60 15.34
C VAL A 122 5.76 2.18 14.74
N HIS A 123 6.49 2.01 13.65
CA HIS A 123 6.93 0.70 13.14
C HIS A 123 8.42 0.52 13.39
N LEU A 124 8.80 -0.68 13.80
CA LEU A 124 10.16 -1.17 13.84
C LEU A 124 10.21 -2.39 12.93
N GLY A 125 10.95 -2.30 11.84
CA GLY A 125 10.89 -3.30 10.78
C GLY A 125 12.24 -3.68 10.20
N LEU A 126 12.18 -4.70 9.37
CA LEU A 126 13.27 -5.18 8.53
C LEU A 126 12.78 -5.22 7.08
N VAL A 127 13.59 -4.70 6.19
CA VAL A 127 13.38 -4.77 4.73
C VAL A 127 14.43 -5.71 4.15
N TYR A 128 13.98 -6.78 3.50
CA TYR A 128 14.83 -7.70 2.78
C TYR A 128 14.59 -7.54 1.29
N LYS A 129 15.58 -6.99 0.58
CA LYS A 129 15.54 -6.76 -0.86
C LYS A 129 16.46 -7.75 -1.55
N LYS A 130 15.92 -8.50 -2.52
CA LYS A 130 16.66 -9.46 -3.32
C LYS A 130 16.48 -9.15 -4.80
N VAL A 131 17.56 -9.15 -5.56
CA VAL A 131 17.55 -9.08 -7.02
C VAL A 131 17.95 -10.44 -7.57
N ASN A 132 17.18 -10.94 -8.54
CA ASN A 132 17.47 -12.17 -9.24
C ASN A 132 18.09 -11.80 -10.60
N ASP A 133 19.40 -11.81 -10.65
CA ASP A 133 20.19 -11.47 -11.83
C ASP A 133 20.07 -12.52 -12.96
N GLN A 134 19.72 -13.76 -12.63
CA GLN A 134 19.54 -14.83 -13.61
C GLN A 134 18.36 -14.57 -14.58
N ASN A 135 17.41 -13.73 -14.17
CA ASN A 135 16.26 -13.35 -15.01
C ASN A 135 16.50 -12.04 -15.79
N LEU A 136 17.69 -11.47 -15.71
CA LEU A 136 18.04 -10.24 -16.41
C LEU A 136 18.81 -10.60 -17.67
N LEU A 137 18.49 -9.89 -18.74
CA LEU A 137 19.20 -9.95 -20.02
C LEU A 137 20.02 -8.66 -20.15
N TRP A 138 21.31 -8.81 -20.41
CA TRP A 138 22.24 -7.69 -20.46
C TRP A 138 22.67 -7.41 -21.88
N ASP A 139 22.85 -6.15 -22.23
CA ASP A 139 23.28 -5.72 -23.57
C ASP A 139 24.63 -6.33 -23.96
N SER A 140 25.54 -6.49 -23.00
CA SER A 140 26.84 -7.17 -23.16
C SER A 140 26.75 -8.66 -23.58
N GLN A 141 25.58 -9.28 -23.38
CA GLN A 141 25.30 -10.67 -23.73
C GLN A 141 24.71 -10.81 -25.15
N TYR A 142 24.57 -9.70 -25.89
CA TYR A 142 24.19 -9.73 -27.29
C TYR A 142 25.44 -9.67 -28.19
N SER A 143 25.63 -10.67 -29.03
CA SER A 143 26.68 -10.72 -30.02
C SER A 143 26.07 -11.06 -31.39
N GLU A 144 26.45 -10.32 -32.44
CA GLU A 144 25.97 -10.53 -33.82
C GLU A 144 24.42 -10.50 -33.95
N GLY A 145 23.73 -9.79 -33.08
CA GLY A 145 22.27 -9.68 -33.07
C GLY A 145 21.52 -10.81 -32.31
N TYR A 146 22.26 -11.73 -31.71
CA TYR A 146 21.68 -12.84 -30.94
C TYR A 146 22.09 -12.77 -29.46
N PHE A 147 21.18 -13.19 -28.58
CA PHE A 147 21.45 -13.35 -27.14
C PHE A 147 22.31 -14.62 -26.93
N ASN A 148 23.39 -14.46 -26.17
CA ASN A 148 24.26 -15.57 -25.76
C ASN A 148 24.47 -15.51 -24.24
N SER A 149 23.87 -16.47 -23.54
CA SER A 149 23.95 -16.58 -22.05
C SER A 149 25.37 -16.88 -21.55
N ASP A 150 26.26 -17.39 -22.42
CA ASP A 150 27.64 -17.75 -22.04
C ASP A 150 28.56 -16.54 -21.99
N LEU A 151 28.12 -15.41 -22.57
CA LEU A 151 28.84 -14.15 -22.45
C LEU A 151 28.66 -13.54 -21.06
N PRO A 152 29.72 -12.96 -20.48
CA PRO A 152 29.62 -12.31 -19.19
C PRO A 152 28.68 -11.11 -19.27
N SER A 153 27.84 -10.93 -18.26
CA SER A 153 26.89 -9.80 -18.18
C SER A 153 27.57 -8.43 -18.12
N GLY A 154 28.86 -8.38 -17.79
CA GLY A 154 29.58 -7.13 -17.54
C GLY A 154 29.19 -6.44 -16.22
N GLU A 155 28.13 -6.89 -15.59
CA GLU A 155 27.61 -6.33 -14.33
C GLU A 155 28.07 -7.17 -13.13
N ASN A 156 28.70 -6.51 -12.17
CA ASN A 156 29.17 -7.14 -10.95
C ASN A 156 28.24 -6.79 -9.78
N MET A 157 27.09 -7.46 -9.72
CA MET A 157 26.18 -7.36 -8.57
C MET A 157 26.77 -8.11 -7.39
N GLN A 158 27.63 -7.44 -6.61
CA GLN A 158 28.37 -8.07 -5.51
C GLN A 158 27.47 -8.48 -4.32
N ARG A 159 26.22 -8.01 -4.31
CA ARG A 159 25.24 -8.33 -3.27
C ARG A 159 23.89 -8.63 -3.92
N GLY A 160 23.59 -9.91 -4.12
CA GLY A 160 22.28 -10.33 -4.63
C GLY A 160 21.12 -10.05 -3.68
N ALA A 161 21.39 -9.77 -2.39
CA ALA A 161 20.40 -9.45 -1.39
C ALA A 161 20.89 -8.47 -0.31
N ARG A 162 19.95 -7.72 0.28
CA ARG A 162 20.19 -6.78 1.39
C ARG A 162 19.12 -6.96 2.46
N LEU A 163 19.54 -7.00 3.71
CA LEU A 163 18.67 -6.88 4.88
C LEU A 163 18.95 -5.54 5.56
N MET A 164 17.90 -4.75 5.80
CA MET A 164 18.00 -3.38 6.26
C MET A 164 17.02 -3.14 7.41
N PRO A 165 17.45 -2.52 8.53
CA PRO A 165 16.51 -2.06 9.55
C PRO A 165 15.76 -0.83 9.04
N ASP A 166 14.47 -0.75 9.39
CA ASP A 166 13.58 0.32 8.99
C ASP A 166 12.72 0.81 10.15
N VAL A 167 12.50 2.12 10.19
CA VAL A 167 11.64 2.77 11.18
C VAL A 167 10.65 3.68 10.47
N SER A 168 9.39 3.62 10.91
CA SER A 168 8.34 4.50 10.41
C SER A 168 7.55 5.07 11.58
N VAL A 169 6.99 6.26 11.40
CA VAL A 169 6.19 6.95 12.42
C VAL A 169 4.89 7.46 11.80
N GLY A 170 3.86 7.62 12.63
CA GLY A 170 2.59 8.10 12.13
C GLY A 170 1.74 8.77 13.19
N LEU A 171 0.82 9.59 12.71
CA LEU A 171 -0.24 10.24 13.49
C LEU A 171 -1.58 9.97 12.82
N ALA A 172 -2.62 9.81 13.61
CA ALA A 172 -3.97 9.60 13.11
C ALA A 172 -5.00 10.29 14.02
N TYR A 173 -6.04 10.80 13.39
CA TYR A 173 -7.22 11.34 14.05
C TYR A 173 -8.47 10.72 13.44
N ARG A 174 -9.42 10.35 14.29
CA ARG A 174 -10.74 9.84 13.88
C ARG A 174 -11.84 10.32 14.80
N SER A 175 -12.96 10.77 14.21
CA SER A 175 -14.23 10.96 14.89
C SER A 175 -15.11 9.72 14.69
N THR A 176 -15.81 9.31 15.76
CA THR A 176 -16.71 8.14 15.75
C THR A 176 -18.02 8.42 16.49
N ASN A 177 -18.52 9.67 16.36
CA ASN A 177 -19.70 10.09 17.05
C ASN A 177 -20.98 9.49 16.42
N PRO A 178 -21.68 8.57 17.09
CA PRO A 178 -22.86 7.91 16.53
C PRO A 178 -24.06 8.84 16.35
N ARG A 179 -24.08 10.00 17.04
CA ARG A 179 -25.14 11.00 16.93
C ARG A 179 -24.93 11.97 15.76
N LYS A 180 -23.71 12.00 15.21
CA LYS A 180 -23.39 12.86 14.06
C LYS A 180 -23.43 12.05 12.77
N SER A 181 -24.04 12.59 11.76
CA SER A 181 -24.04 12.02 10.40
C SER A 181 -22.66 12.11 9.74
N ILE A 182 -21.80 13.02 10.18
CA ILE A 182 -20.49 13.32 9.59
C ILE A 182 -19.39 13.05 10.60
N ASN A 183 -18.52 12.08 10.27
CA ASN A 183 -17.40 11.66 11.10
C ASN A 183 -16.09 11.71 10.26
N PRO A 184 -15.28 12.79 10.40
CA PRO A 184 -14.02 12.93 9.67
C PRO A 184 -12.91 12.05 10.26
N PHE A 185 -11.94 11.71 9.39
CA PHE A 185 -10.67 11.11 9.77
C PHE A 185 -9.54 11.70 8.94
N VAL A 186 -8.35 11.76 9.52
CA VAL A 186 -7.13 12.17 8.84
C VAL A 186 -5.92 11.46 9.44
N ASN A 187 -5.00 11.03 8.58
CA ASN A 187 -3.83 10.28 8.96
C ASN A 187 -2.61 10.81 8.21
N GLY A 188 -1.46 10.81 8.87
CA GLY A 188 -0.18 11.15 8.27
C GLY A 188 0.90 10.18 8.76
N ALA A 189 1.79 9.77 7.87
CA ALA A 189 2.89 8.87 8.20
C ALA A 189 4.17 9.20 7.42
N LEU A 190 5.30 8.91 8.04
CA LEU A 190 6.64 8.94 7.45
C LEU A 190 7.21 7.53 7.53
N PHE A 191 7.51 6.95 6.38
CA PHE A 191 8.14 5.63 6.26
C PHE A 191 9.60 5.80 5.89
N HIS A 192 10.42 4.82 6.24
CA HIS A 192 11.85 4.79 5.95
C HIS A 192 12.63 5.99 6.54
N VAL A 193 12.26 6.37 7.76
CA VAL A 193 12.90 7.51 8.46
C VAL A 193 14.40 7.30 8.65
N THR A 194 14.82 6.05 8.77
CA THR A 194 16.24 5.65 8.88
C THR A 194 17.02 5.78 7.58
N MET A 195 16.32 5.96 6.43
CA MET A 195 16.92 6.03 5.09
C MET A 195 18.02 4.96 4.88
N PRO A 196 17.69 3.67 5.03
CA PRO A 196 18.68 2.61 4.96
C PRO A 196 19.34 2.57 3.58
N ASP A 197 20.59 2.11 3.52
CA ASP A 197 21.31 1.92 2.26
C ASP A 197 20.84 0.65 1.56
N GLU A 198 20.12 0.81 0.45
CA GLU A 198 19.52 -0.26 -0.35
C GLU A 198 20.38 -0.73 -1.52
N SER A 199 21.63 -0.21 -1.63
CA SER A 199 22.52 -0.54 -2.75
C SER A 199 22.86 -2.03 -2.79
N ILE A 200 22.72 -2.63 -3.96
CA ILE A 200 23.16 -3.99 -4.28
C ILE A 200 24.66 -4.03 -4.65
N TYR A 201 25.27 -2.88 -4.90
CA TYR A 201 26.70 -2.74 -5.16
C TYR A 201 27.45 -2.36 -3.86
N ARG A 202 28.66 -2.91 -3.69
CA ARG A 202 29.51 -2.57 -2.51
C ARG A 202 30.13 -1.18 -2.63
N THR A 203 30.38 -0.75 -3.85
CA THR A 203 31.11 0.51 -4.16
C THR A 203 30.19 1.73 -4.24
N ALA A 204 28.88 1.52 -4.39
CA ALA A 204 27.90 2.60 -4.46
C ALA A 204 26.99 2.58 -3.22
N LYS A 205 26.51 3.76 -2.84
CA LYS A 205 25.48 3.94 -1.81
C LYS A 205 24.20 4.43 -2.46
N SER A 206 23.07 3.82 -2.11
CA SER A 206 21.74 4.23 -2.52
C SER A 206 20.84 4.26 -1.30
N LYS A 207 20.57 5.46 -0.78
CA LYS A 207 19.68 5.61 0.36
C LYS A 207 18.22 5.48 -0.08
N MET A 208 17.46 4.63 0.58
CA MET A 208 16.02 4.54 0.42
C MET A 208 15.39 5.88 0.85
N PRO A 209 14.64 6.56 -0.04
CA PRO A 209 14.07 7.86 0.30
C PRO A 209 12.93 7.70 1.31
N ILE A 210 12.75 8.70 2.16
CA ILE A 210 11.59 8.81 3.05
C ILE A 210 10.34 8.85 2.18
N ARG A 211 9.34 8.02 2.53
CA ARG A 211 8.00 8.07 1.94
C ARG A 211 7.06 8.84 2.87
N TYR A 212 6.53 9.92 2.37
CA TYR A 212 5.47 10.71 2.99
C TYR A 212 4.13 10.14 2.57
N SER A 213 3.23 9.95 3.52
CA SER A 213 1.86 9.50 3.26
C SER A 213 0.88 10.35 4.07
N ALA A 214 -0.14 10.86 3.43
CA ALA A 214 -1.24 11.55 4.07
C ALA A 214 -2.56 11.07 3.46
N ASN A 215 -3.48 10.62 4.29
CA ASN A 215 -4.82 10.26 3.81
C ASN A 215 -5.89 10.79 4.77
N GLY A 216 -7.05 11.04 4.21
CA GLY A 216 -8.18 11.51 4.96
C GLY A 216 -9.49 11.37 4.21
N GLY A 217 -10.56 11.52 4.94
CA GLY A 217 -11.89 11.41 4.40
C GLY A 217 -12.95 11.71 5.45
N VAL A 218 -14.17 11.48 5.05
CA VAL A 218 -15.34 11.71 5.89
C VAL A 218 -16.27 10.52 5.77
N ARG A 219 -16.67 9.93 6.90
CA ARG A 219 -17.72 8.94 6.95
C ARG A 219 -19.05 9.65 7.10
N VAL A 220 -19.90 9.61 6.08
CA VAL A 220 -21.21 10.27 6.02
C VAL A 220 -22.29 9.21 6.15
N LYS A 221 -22.99 9.18 7.28
CA LYS A 221 -24.16 8.33 7.48
C LYS A 221 -25.39 9.07 6.95
N LEU A 222 -25.91 8.64 5.81
CA LEU A 222 -27.10 9.23 5.19
C LEU A 222 -28.38 8.71 5.87
N ASN A 223 -28.41 7.40 6.18
CA ASN A 223 -29.47 6.75 6.94
C ASN A 223 -28.92 5.47 7.59
N GLU A 224 -29.78 4.65 8.24
CA GLU A 224 -29.35 3.43 8.91
C GLU A 224 -28.78 2.36 7.96
N GLY A 225 -29.12 2.43 6.65
CA GLY A 225 -28.69 1.46 5.65
C GLY A 225 -27.64 1.98 4.68
N LEU A 226 -27.27 3.27 4.73
CA LEU A 226 -26.37 3.84 3.72
C LEU A 226 -25.33 4.76 4.36
N ILE A 227 -24.07 4.40 4.15
CA ILE A 227 -22.91 5.19 4.55
C ILE A 227 -22.06 5.46 3.31
N LEU A 228 -21.69 6.71 3.10
CA LEU A 228 -20.74 7.12 2.07
C LEU A 228 -19.42 7.57 2.70
N ILE A 229 -18.31 7.24 2.04
CA ILE A 229 -16.96 7.54 2.51
C ILE A 229 -16.14 8.14 1.37
N PRO A 230 -16.30 9.46 1.09
CA PRO A 230 -15.35 10.17 0.25
C PRO A 230 -14.01 10.24 0.97
N GLN A 231 -12.93 9.93 0.25
CA GLN A 231 -11.58 9.87 0.81
C GLN A 231 -10.51 10.13 -0.25
N ALA A 232 -9.35 10.56 0.23
CA ALA A 232 -8.19 10.77 -0.62
C ALA A 232 -6.90 10.34 0.09
N LEU A 233 -5.92 9.95 -0.70
CA LEU A 233 -4.57 9.60 -0.29
C LEU A 233 -3.57 10.36 -1.14
N TYR A 234 -2.58 10.93 -0.49
CA TYR A 234 -1.38 11.48 -1.10
C TYR A 234 -0.17 10.71 -0.59
N MET A 235 0.68 10.27 -1.50
CA MET A 235 1.98 9.68 -1.18
C MET A 235 3.06 10.31 -2.03
N ARG A 236 4.26 10.45 -1.46
CA ARG A 236 5.46 10.88 -2.17
C ARG A 236 6.67 10.12 -1.63
N GLN A 237 7.49 9.58 -2.56
CA GLN A 237 8.76 8.94 -2.24
C GLN A 237 9.80 9.36 -3.29
N GLY A 238 10.83 10.07 -2.85
CA GLY A 238 11.80 10.65 -3.78
C GLY A 238 11.14 11.68 -4.72
N ASN A 239 11.25 11.43 -6.03
CA ASN A 239 10.67 12.28 -7.07
C ASN A 239 9.24 11.89 -7.46
N ASP A 240 8.81 10.70 -7.05
CA ASP A 240 7.54 10.15 -7.44
C ASP A 240 6.44 10.50 -6.44
N GLN A 241 5.26 10.78 -6.96
CA GLN A 241 4.09 11.13 -6.17
C GLN A 241 2.85 10.40 -6.68
N GLN A 242 1.96 10.10 -5.77
CA GLN A 242 0.66 9.50 -6.07
C GLN A 242 -0.44 10.28 -5.38
N ILE A 243 -1.47 10.61 -6.13
CA ILE A 243 -2.74 11.13 -5.61
C ILE A 243 -3.82 10.12 -5.97
N HIS A 244 -4.55 9.67 -4.98
CA HIS A 244 -5.64 8.71 -5.14
C HIS A 244 -6.86 9.24 -4.41
N ALA A 245 -7.94 9.54 -5.11
CA ALA A 245 -9.17 10.06 -4.54
C ALA A 245 -10.38 9.26 -5.03
N GLY A 246 -11.35 9.07 -4.16
CA GLY A 246 -12.53 8.28 -4.50
C GLY A 246 -13.60 8.31 -3.44
N MET A 247 -14.62 7.51 -3.67
CA MET A 247 -15.74 7.34 -2.76
C MET A 247 -16.13 5.88 -2.66
N MET A 248 -16.29 5.42 -1.42
CA MET A 248 -16.84 4.11 -1.10
C MET A 248 -18.25 4.27 -0.53
N GLY A 249 -19.12 3.33 -0.85
CA GLY A 249 -20.47 3.22 -0.27
C GLY A 249 -20.64 1.89 0.44
N GLU A 250 -21.23 1.90 1.64
CA GLU A 250 -21.66 0.72 2.38
C GLU A 250 -23.18 0.71 2.45
N PHE A 251 -23.80 -0.35 1.93
CA PHE A 251 -25.26 -0.50 1.77
C PHE A 251 -25.73 -1.69 2.58
N ALA A 252 -26.46 -1.46 3.67
CA ALA A 252 -27.07 -2.55 4.44
C ALA A 252 -28.11 -3.29 3.59
N ILE A 253 -28.03 -4.61 3.55
CA ILE A 253 -28.99 -5.46 2.85
C ILE A 253 -30.12 -5.77 3.83
N GLY A 254 -31.29 -5.22 3.56
CA GLY A 254 -32.45 -5.11 4.42
C GLY A 254 -32.66 -6.29 5.38
N GLY A 255 -32.66 -6.01 6.70
CA GLY A 255 -32.91 -6.98 7.76
C GLY A 255 -31.84 -8.06 7.94
N SER A 256 -30.79 -8.08 7.12
CA SER A 256 -29.73 -9.09 7.17
C SER A 256 -28.46 -8.62 7.91
N VAL A 257 -27.57 -9.56 8.17
CA VAL A 257 -26.24 -9.30 8.75
C VAL A 257 -25.21 -8.95 7.66
N TYR A 258 -25.66 -8.74 6.43
CA TYR A 258 -24.82 -8.44 5.28
C TYR A 258 -24.93 -6.97 4.88
N SER A 259 -23.82 -6.39 4.44
CA SER A 259 -23.78 -5.10 3.74
C SER A 259 -22.98 -5.23 2.47
N ALA A 260 -23.51 -4.69 1.37
CA ALA A 260 -22.76 -4.56 0.13
C ALA A 260 -21.82 -3.36 0.24
N ILE A 261 -20.64 -3.47 -0.35
CA ILE A 261 -19.67 -2.39 -0.50
C ILE A 261 -19.49 -2.16 -2.00
N CYS A 262 -19.61 -0.92 -2.44
CA CYS A 262 -19.21 -0.54 -3.79
C CYS A 262 -18.57 0.84 -3.79
N GLY A 263 -17.75 1.12 -4.80
CA GLY A 263 -17.09 2.41 -4.90
C GLY A 263 -16.28 2.54 -6.17
N ALA A 264 -15.81 3.75 -6.38
CA ALA A 264 -14.89 4.06 -7.44
C ALA A 264 -13.86 5.08 -6.94
N SER A 265 -12.65 4.98 -7.46
CA SER A 265 -11.59 5.92 -7.16
C SER A 265 -10.73 6.17 -8.40
N TYR A 266 -10.03 7.30 -8.39
CA TYR A 266 -9.14 7.70 -9.45
C TYR A 266 -7.73 7.92 -8.89
N ARG A 267 -6.79 7.19 -9.42
CA ARG A 267 -5.36 7.38 -9.19
C ARG A 267 -4.82 8.23 -10.32
N VAL A 268 -4.43 9.45 -9.97
CA VAL A 268 -4.11 10.50 -10.96
C VAL A 268 -3.01 10.05 -11.90
N ARG A 269 -3.27 10.14 -13.21
CA ARG A 269 -2.37 9.74 -14.32
C ARG A 269 -2.02 8.25 -14.36
N ASP A 270 -2.76 7.41 -13.64
CA ASP A 270 -2.46 5.98 -13.59
C ASP A 270 -3.71 5.13 -13.90
N ALA A 271 -4.73 5.10 -13.05
CA ALA A 271 -5.86 4.21 -13.22
C ALA A 271 -7.17 4.75 -12.64
N ILE A 272 -8.29 4.32 -13.21
CA ILE A 272 -9.61 4.33 -12.56
C ILE A 272 -9.78 2.96 -11.88
N VAL A 273 -10.20 2.96 -10.64
CA VAL A 273 -10.38 1.73 -9.84
C VAL A 273 -11.86 1.56 -9.49
N ALA A 274 -12.41 0.43 -9.87
CA ALA A 274 -13.74 0.00 -9.43
C ALA A 274 -13.62 -0.94 -8.23
N HIS A 275 -14.47 -0.77 -7.24
CA HIS A 275 -14.49 -1.57 -6.02
C HIS A 275 -15.85 -2.20 -5.80
N VAL A 276 -15.86 -3.49 -5.46
CA VAL A 276 -17.06 -4.22 -5.00
C VAL A 276 -16.69 -5.08 -3.81
N GLY A 277 -17.64 -5.30 -2.92
CA GLY A 277 -17.37 -6.11 -1.73
C GLY A 277 -18.62 -6.47 -0.96
N LEU A 278 -18.40 -7.30 0.04
CA LEU A 278 -19.42 -7.78 0.96
C LEU A 278 -18.87 -7.74 2.38
N LYS A 279 -19.64 -7.19 3.28
CA LYS A 279 -19.40 -7.28 4.70
C LYS A 279 -20.38 -8.28 5.30
N HIS A 280 -19.87 -9.21 6.08
CA HIS A 280 -20.66 -10.20 6.81
C HIS A 280 -20.21 -10.23 8.27
N LYS A 281 -21.04 -9.76 9.18
CA LYS A 281 -20.73 -9.66 10.62
C LYS A 281 -19.39 -8.91 10.81
N ASN A 282 -18.37 -9.66 11.20
CA ASN A 282 -17.03 -9.17 11.57
C ASN A 282 -16.03 -9.24 10.41
N SER A 283 -16.45 -9.73 9.24
CA SER A 283 -15.59 -9.94 8.07
C SER A 283 -15.98 -9.01 6.93
N GLY A 284 -14.99 -8.44 6.26
CA GLY A 284 -15.17 -7.70 5.04
C GLY A 284 -14.33 -8.31 3.92
N TYR A 285 -14.94 -8.53 2.77
CA TYR A 285 -14.33 -9.07 1.57
C TYR A 285 -14.45 -8.02 0.48
N ARG A 286 -13.35 -7.66 -0.17
CA ARG A 286 -13.39 -6.70 -1.26
C ARG A 286 -12.57 -7.17 -2.44
N PHE A 287 -13.06 -6.84 -3.61
CA PHE A 287 -12.41 -7.01 -4.88
C PHE A 287 -12.33 -5.65 -5.57
N SER A 288 -11.22 -5.35 -6.21
CA SER A 288 -11.09 -4.18 -7.05
C SER A 288 -10.38 -4.49 -8.36
N TYR A 289 -10.71 -3.72 -9.37
CA TYR A 289 -10.10 -3.77 -10.67
C TYR A 289 -9.64 -2.38 -11.10
N ASP A 290 -8.37 -2.28 -11.46
CA ASP A 290 -7.77 -1.07 -11.99
C ASP A 290 -7.91 -1.06 -13.52
N ILE A 291 -8.51 -0.01 -14.05
CA ILE A 291 -8.55 0.27 -15.49
C ILE A 291 -7.44 1.27 -15.76
N ASN A 292 -6.40 0.84 -16.46
CA ASN A 292 -5.21 1.66 -16.71
C ASN A 292 -5.54 2.82 -17.64
N THR A 293 -5.26 4.04 -17.20
CA THR A 293 -5.45 5.29 -17.97
C THR A 293 -4.13 5.99 -18.30
N SER A 294 -3.00 5.47 -17.81
CA SER A 294 -1.66 5.97 -18.08
C SER A 294 -1.23 5.73 -19.53
N PRO A 295 -0.11 6.30 -20.00
CA PRO A 295 0.44 6.01 -21.33
C PRO A 295 0.65 4.52 -21.60
N LEU A 296 0.81 3.69 -20.56
CA LEU A 296 0.90 2.22 -20.67
C LEU A 296 -0.40 1.55 -21.16
N ARG A 297 -1.53 2.27 -21.20
CA ARG A 297 -2.83 1.71 -21.64
C ARG A 297 -2.75 1.09 -23.04
N SER A 298 -1.96 1.68 -23.93
CA SER A 298 -1.80 1.19 -25.31
C SER A 298 -1.14 -0.18 -25.36
N TYR A 299 -0.21 -0.45 -24.46
CA TYR A 299 0.50 -1.73 -24.36
C TYR A 299 -0.27 -2.74 -23.51
N SER A 300 -0.89 -2.31 -22.43
CA SER A 300 -1.66 -3.17 -21.50
C SER A 300 -3.09 -3.44 -21.97
N ARG A 301 -3.54 -2.83 -23.08
CA ARG A 301 -4.96 -2.83 -23.52
C ARG A 301 -5.90 -2.39 -22.38
N SER A 302 -5.48 -1.38 -21.63
CA SER A 302 -6.15 -0.87 -20.42
C SER A 302 -6.23 -1.87 -19.25
N ASN A 303 -5.64 -3.06 -19.35
CA ASN A 303 -5.59 -4.02 -18.24
C ASN A 303 -4.59 -3.49 -17.20
N GLY A 304 -5.07 -3.18 -16.01
CA GLY A 304 -4.27 -2.65 -14.90
C GLY A 304 -3.94 -3.73 -13.88
N ALA A 305 -4.74 -3.82 -12.83
CA ALA A 305 -4.50 -4.75 -11.73
C ALA A 305 -5.80 -5.31 -11.15
N PHE A 306 -5.70 -6.52 -10.64
CA PHE A 306 -6.70 -7.12 -9.76
C PHE A 306 -6.19 -7.05 -8.32
N GLU A 307 -7.08 -6.70 -7.39
CA GLU A 307 -6.77 -6.73 -5.98
C GLU A 307 -7.92 -7.34 -5.19
N PHE A 308 -7.59 -8.24 -4.27
CA PHE A 308 -8.52 -8.86 -3.34
C PHE A 308 -8.05 -8.58 -1.91
N SER A 309 -9.00 -8.26 -1.03
CA SER A 309 -8.73 -8.08 0.38
C SER A 309 -9.75 -8.75 1.28
N ILE A 310 -9.28 -9.20 2.43
CA ILE A 310 -10.08 -9.69 3.55
C ILE A 310 -9.67 -8.93 4.80
N ILE A 311 -10.65 -8.39 5.53
CA ILE A 311 -10.45 -7.86 6.86
C ILE A 311 -11.36 -8.61 7.82
N TYR A 312 -10.81 -9.04 8.94
CA TYR A 312 -11.56 -9.71 10.02
C TYR A 312 -11.31 -9.01 11.34
N TYR A 313 -12.38 -8.74 12.06
CA TYR A 313 -12.37 -8.18 13.41
C TYR A 313 -12.83 -9.24 14.39
N GLY A 314 -11.98 -9.63 15.33
CA GLY A 314 -12.25 -10.69 16.28
C GLY A 314 -12.44 -10.19 17.71
N THR A 315 -13.20 -10.97 18.48
CA THR A 315 -13.31 -10.85 19.93
C THR A 315 -12.94 -12.18 20.55
N HIS A 316 -12.36 -12.17 21.73
CA HIS A 316 -12.10 -13.41 22.46
C HIS A 316 -13.42 -14.08 22.85
N ALA A 317 -13.43 -15.40 22.90
CA ALA A 317 -14.61 -16.20 23.21
C ALA A 317 -15.28 -15.75 24.51
N GLY A 318 -16.57 -15.38 24.44
CA GLY A 318 -17.38 -14.95 25.57
C GLY A 318 -17.93 -13.52 25.48
N ARG A 319 -17.50 -12.70 24.50
CA ARG A 319 -18.03 -11.34 24.27
C ARG A 319 -18.48 -11.16 22.84
N GLU A 320 -19.56 -11.77 22.43
CA GLU A 320 -20.23 -11.40 21.17
C GLU A 320 -20.80 -9.99 21.28
N ARG A 321 -20.04 -8.97 20.89
CA ARG A 321 -20.56 -7.65 20.60
C ARG A 321 -20.76 -7.52 19.10
N ARG A 322 -21.97 -7.20 18.67
CA ARG A 322 -22.21 -6.82 17.26
C ARG A 322 -21.31 -5.63 16.94
N LEU A 323 -20.44 -5.78 15.96
CA LEU A 323 -19.67 -4.66 15.41
C LEU A 323 -20.67 -3.71 14.75
N THR A 324 -20.70 -2.48 15.23
CA THR A 324 -21.39 -1.40 14.52
C THR A 324 -20.63 -1.08 13.23
N SER A 325 -21.33 -0.49 12.25
CA SER A 325 -20.80 -0.18 10.92
C SER A 325 -19.57 0.74 10.87
N SER A 326 -19.00 1.09 12.01
CA SER A 326 -17.83 1.99 12.17
C SER A 326 -16.47 1.31 11.96
N ALA A 327 -16.44 0.02 11.65
CA ALA A 327 -15.19 -0.76 11.59
C ALA A 327 -14.45 -0.73 10.23
N PHE A 328 -14.93 0.04 9.24
CA PHE A 328 -14.27 0.22 7.93
C PHE A 328 -14.09 1.69 7.61
#